data_40ca8e0d893614ff75c6aa9f15cc28ad
#
_entry.id   40ca8e0d893614ff75c6aa9f15cc28ad
#
_cell.length_a   1.000
_cell.length_b   1.000
_cell.length_c   1.000
_cell.angle_alpha   90.00
_cell.angle_beta   90.00
_cell.angle_gamma   90.00
#
_symmetry.space_group_name_H-M   'P 1'
#
loop_
_entity.id
_entity.type
_entity.pdbx_description
1 polymer ?
#
loop_
_entity_poly.entity_id
_entity_poly.type
_entity_poly.pdbx_seq_one_letter_code
_entity_poly.pdbx_strand_id
1 'polypeptide(L)'
;PVEGQVPDSDPAEVVDGFVLVSGGTFAMGSPENEAWRGGNERQHTVTVSDFYISPYEVTQAEYEALAGINPSSFAGERLPVDSVSWLDAVTYCNLLSEQSGLTPAYQIDGNTVSWDRSADGYRLPTEAEWEYACRAGTVTPFNTEDSISAKESNYWGSYPYMIEEHYFEQDNLETRPGTSRYETVAVDSFEPNGYGLYNMHGNVGDM
;
A
#
# COMPACT_ATOMS: atom_id res chain seq x y z
N PRO A 1 -1.98 -14.59 -29.23
CA PRO A 1 -2.55 -14.27 -27.95
C PRO A 1 -2.11 -15.38 -27.00
N VAL A 2 -1.25 -15.04 -26.05
CA VAL A 2 -0.89 -15.91 -24.94
C VAL A 2 -1.83 -15.49 -23.83
N GLU A 3 -2.84 -16.32 -23.56
CA GLU A 3 -3.68 -16.20 -22.39
C GLU A 3 -2.76 -16.23 -21.16
N GLY A 4 -2.74 -15.12 -20.42
CA GLY A 4 -2.10 -15.06 -19.12
C GLY A 4 -2.81 -16.00 -18.17
N GLN A 5 -2.19 -17.12 -17.89
CA GLN A 5 -2.59 -18.03 -16.82
C GLN A 5 -2.38 -17.25 -15.51
N VAL A 6 -3.48 -16.88 -14.86
CA VAL A 6 -3.47 -16.49 -13.44
C VAL A 6 -2.93 -17.71 -12.70
N PRO A 7 -1.83 -17.62 -11.94
CA PRO A 7 -1.38 -18.75 -11.14
C PRO A 7 -2.50 -19.08 -10.16
N ASP A 8 -2.82 -20.38 -10.08
CA ASP A 8 -3.69 -20.95 -9.05
C ASP A 8 -3.01 -20.62 -7.71
N SER A 9 -3.52 -19.60 -7.02
CA SER A 9 -2.89 -19.10 -5.80
C SER A 9 -3.16 -20.10 -4.67
N ASP A 10 -2.16 -20.93 -4.37
CA ASP A 10 -2.07 -21.47 -3.02
C ASP A 10 -2.22 -20.32 -2.02
N PRO A 11 -2.93 -20.52 -0.89
CA PRO A 11 -3.07 -19.48 0.10
C PRO A 11 -1.69 -18.93 0.46
N ALA A 12 -1.54 -17.62 0.43
CA ALA A 12 -0.25 -16.94 0.66
C ALA A 12 0.38 -17.46 1.96
N GLU A 13 1.64 -17.85 1.89
CA GLU A 13 2.38 -18.27 3.07
C GLU A 13 2.50 -17.09 4.03
N VAL A 14 2.03 -17.25 5.26
CA VAL A 14 2.11 -16.22 6.31
C VAL A 14 3.12 -16.65 7.34
N VAL A 15 4.17 -15.85 7.54
CA VAL A 15 5.21 -16.07 8.54
C VAL A 15 5.23 -14.85 9.48
N ASP A 16 5.06 -15.10 10.77
CA ASP A 16 5.04 -14.06 11.81
C ASP A 16 4.08 -12.88 11.51
N GLY A 17 2.94 -13.15 10.85
CA GLY A 17 1.95 -12.16 10.47
C GLY A 17 2.22 -11.44 9.14
N PHE A 18 3.32 -11.74 8.45
CA PHE A 18 3.66 -11.19 7.15
C PHE A 18 3.32 -12.17 6.02
N VAL A 19 2.87 -11.65 4.91
CA VAL A 19 2.54 -12.40 3.69
C VAL A 19 3.79 -12.52 2.83
N LEU A 20 4.13 -13.76 2.40
CA LEU A 20 5.15 -13.97 1.38
C LEU A 20 4.58 -13.61 0.00
N VAL A 21 5.18 -12.63 -0.63
CA VAL A 21 4.94 -12.30 -2.04
C VAL A 21 6.05 -12.89 -2.87
N SER A 22 5.73 -13.90 -3.69
CA SER A 22 6.69 -14.46 -4.63
C SER A 22 7.06 -13.43 -5.68
N GLY A 23 8.36 -13.20 -5.85
CA GLY A 23 8.89 -12.25 -6.80
C GLY A 23 8.57 -12.59 -8.25
N GLY A 24 8.74 -11.61 -9.11
CA GLY A 24 8.45 -11.77 -10.52
C GLY A 24 8.79 -10.54 -11.33
N THR A 25 8.46 -10.58 -12.60
CA THR A 25 8.68 -9.46 -13.53
C THR A 25 7.33 -8.88 -13.95
N PHE A 26 7.18 -7.57 -13.85
CA PHE A 26 5.94 -6.86 -14.18
C PHE A 26 6.21 -5.56 -14.93
N ALA A 27 5.16 -4.97 -15.48
CA ALA A 27 5.19 -3.65 -16.07
C ALA A 27 4.79 -2.62 -15.01
N MET A 28 5.77 -1.95 -14.42
CA MET A 28 5.60 -0.88 -13.43
C MET A 28 5.21 0.43 -14.13
N GLY A 29 4.32 1.20 -13.52
CA GLY A 29 3.79 2.44 -14.07
C GLY A 29 2.58 2.24 -14.97
N SER A 30 2.10 3.30 -15.58
CA SER A 30 0.85 3.36 -16.33
C SER A 30 1.08 3.37 -17.85
N PRO A 31 0.24 2.65 -18.65
CA PRO A 31 0.31 2.71 -20.11
C PRO A 31 -0.03 4.11 -20.63
N GLU A 32 0.45 4.47 -21.82
CA GLU A 32 0.28 5.84 -22.38
C GLU A 32 -1.17 6.26 -22.59
N ASN A 33 -2.07 5.31 -22.74
CA ASN A 33 -3.50 5.53 -22.95
C ASN A 33 -4.33 5.52 -21.65
N GLU A 34 -3.69 5.38 -20.49
CA GLU A 34 -4.39 5.45 -19.21
C GLU A 34 -4.82 6.90 -18.93
N ALA A 35 -6.09 7.09 -18.58
CA ALA A 35 -6.62 8.38 -18.20
C ALA A 35 -5.96 8.88 -16.90
N TRP A 36 -5.72 10.20 -16.82
CA TRP A 36 -5.15 10.86 -15.64
C TRP A 36 -3.72 10.48 -15.26
N ARG A 37 -3.07 9.69 -16.10
CA ARG A 37 -1.68 9.29 -15.94
C ARG A 37 -0.76 10.49 -15.69
N GLY A 38 0.07 10.40 -14.64
CA GLY A 38 1.12 11.36 -14.36
C GLY A 38 2.29 11.25 -15.35
N GLY A 39 2.97 12.35 -15.62
CA GLY A 39 4.12 12.36 -16.55
C GLY A 39 5.32 11.53 -16.06
N ASN A 40 5.36 11.20 -14.77
CA ASN A 40 6.38 10.38 -14.11
C ASN A 40 6.04 8.89 -14.05
N GLU A 41 4.83 8.49 -14.44
CA GLU A 41 4.36 7.09 -14.40
C GLU A 41 4.69 6.31 -15.68
N ARG A 42 5.83 6.60 -16.29
CA ARG A 42 6.23 5.94 -17.54
C ARG A 42 6.39 4.44 -17.33
N GLN A 43 5.59 3.65 -18.05
CA GLN A 43 5.61 2.20 -17.96
C GLN A 43 6.98 1.63 -18.37
N HIS A 44 7.51 0.72 -17.54
CA HIS A 44 8.76 0.02 -17.78
C HIS A 44 8.76 -1.33 -17.07
N THR A 45 9.61 -2.24 -17.51
CA THR A 45 9.72 -3.58 -16.94
C THR A 45 10.61 -3.56 -15.70
N VAL A 46 10.11 -4.11 -14.60
CA VAL A 46 10.84 -4.28 -13.33
C VAL A 46 10.76 -5.74 -12.89
N THR A 47 11.82 -6.24 -12.26
CA THR A 47 11.85 -7.55 -11.59
C THR A 47 12.08 -7.33 -10.11
N VAL A 48 11.20 -7.91 -9.28
CA VAL A 48 11.33 -7.96 -7.83
C VAL A 48 11.67 -9.38 -7.39
N SER A 49 12.43 -9.51 -6.31
CA SER A 49 12.68 -10.79 -5.63
C SER A 49 11.53 -11.12 -4.70
N ASP A 50 11.50 -12.35 -4.16
CA ASP A 50 10.58 -12.71 -3.09
C ASP A 50 10.79 -11.77 -1.88
N PHE A 51 9.69 -11.35 -1.26
CA PHE A 51 9.71 -10.52 -0.07
C PHE A 51 8.49 -10.78 0.82
N TYR A 52 8.63 -10.45 2.09
CA TYR A 52 7.53 -10.45 3.04
C TYR A 52 6.99 -9.04 3.21
N ILE A 53 5.65 -8.89 3.27
CA ILE A 53 4.97 -7.62 3.47
C ILE A 53 3.87 -7.78 4.51
N SER A 54 3.65 -6.74 5.32
CA SER A 54 2.47 -6.71 6.21
C SER A 54 1.19 -6.79 5.40
N PRO A 55 0.19 -7.58 5.80
CA PRO A 55 -1.08 -7.66 5.09
C PRO A 55 -1.89 -6.37 5.13
N TYR A 56 -1.58 -5.43 6.03
CA TYR A 56 -2.28 -4.16 6.20
C TYR A 56 -1.32 -3.08 6.73
N GLU A 57 -1.79 -1.84 6.73
CA GLU A 57 -1.09 -0.70 7.30
C GLU A 57 -0.81 -0.96 8.79
N VAL A 58 0.31 -0.45 9.32
CA VAL A 58 0.62 -0.54 10.76
C VAL A 58 -0.51 0.11 11.56
N THR A 59 -1.11 -0.65 12.47
CA THR A 59 -2.18 -0.15 13.32
C THR A 59 -1.68 0.79 14.41
N GLN A 60 -2.56 1.64 14.91
CA GLN A 60 -2.24 2.53 16.05
C GLN A 60 -1.80 1.76 17.28
N ALA A 61 -2.44 0.62 17.57
CA ALA A 61 -2.06 -0.23 18.68
C ALA A 61 -0.64 -0.79 18.54
N GLU A 62 -0.27 -1.29 17.36
CA GLU A 62 1.07 -1.81 17.08
C GLU A 62 2.12 -0.69 17.17
N TYR A 63 1.83 0.47 16.57
CA TYR A 63 2.75 1.60 16.60
C TYR A 63 2.96 2.11 18.04
N GLU A 64 1.90 2.33 18.79
CA GLU A 64 1.98 2.82 20.16
C GLU A 64 2.71 1.84 21.08
N ALA A 65 2.51 0.54 20.89
CA ALA A 65 3.17 -0.50 21.69
C ALA A 65 4.71 -0.46 21.57
N LEU A 66 5.25 -0.05 20.40
CA LEU A 66 6.69 0.04 20.16
C LEU A 66 7.23 1.45 20.31
N ALA A 67 6.56 2.46 19.74
CA ALA A 67 7.00 3.84 19.75
C ALA A 67 6.67 4.56 21.07
N GLY A 68 5.73 4.02 21.88
CA GLY A 68 5.30 4.60 23.14
C GLY A 68 4.38 5.83 23.02
N ILE A 69 3.99 6.18 21.79
CA ILE A 69 3.10 7.31 21.47
C ILE A 69 2.15 6.93 20.33
N ASN A 70 0.99 7.58 20.30
CA ASN A 70 0.08 7.52 19.15
C ASN A 70 -0.15 8.95 18.61
N PRO A 71 0.45 9.33 17.44
CA PRO A 71 0.33 10.68 16.91
C PRO A 71 -0.94 10.87 16.05
N SER A 72 -1.73 9.83 15.84
CA SER A 72 -2.83 9.79 14.87
C SER A 72 -3.91 10.82 15.17
N SER A 73 -4.52 11.34 14.10
CA SER A 73 -5.60 12.33 14.17
C SER A 73 -6.93 11.70 14.58
N PHE A 74 -7.17 10.46 14.19
CA PHE A 74 -8.35 9.68 14.55
C PHE A 74 -7.93 8.57 15.53
N ALA A 75 -8.71 8.31 16.58
CA ALA A 75 -8.34 7.34 17.60
C ALA A 75 -9.06 6.01 17.41
N GLY A 76 -8.30 4.91 17.36
CA GLY A 76 -8.83 3.56 17.29
C GLY A 76 -7.74 2.51 17.14
N GLU A 77 -7.75 1.49 17.97
CA GLU A 77 -6.69 0.47 18.03
C GLU A 77 -6.41 -0.22 16.67
N ARG A 78 -7.46 -0.43 15.87
CA ARG A 78 -7.39 -1.07 14.55
C ARG A 78 -7.36 -0.08 13.39
N LEU A 79 -7.33 1.21 13.63
CA LEU A 79 -7.10 2.20 12.59
C LEU A 79 -5.62 2.21 12.23
N PRO A 80 -5.24 2.57 11.00
CA PRO A 80 -3.84 2.78 10.64
C PRO A 80 -3.27 3.92 11.47
N VAL A 81 -1.98 3.85 11.80
CA VAL A 81 -1.30 5.01 12.34
C VAL A 81 -1.17 6.08 11.26
N ASP A 82 -1.58 7.29 11.57
CA ASP A 82 -1.41 8.47 10.71
C ASP A 82 -0.59 9.56 11.40
N SER A 83 -0.29 10.65 10.69
CA SER A 83 0.50 11.78 11.23
C SER A 83 1.94 11.39 11.62
N VAL A 84 2.50 10.37 11.00
CA VAL A 84 3.89 9.95 11.11
C VAL A 84 4.72 10.49 9.94
N SER A 85 5.96 10.85 10.21
CA SER A 85 6.93 11.19 9.16
C SER A 85 7.64 9.95 8.63
N TRP A 86 8.27 10.05 7.47
CA TRP A 86 9.14 9.00 6.96
C TRP A 86 10.23 8.59 7.97
N LEU A 87 10.78 9.55 8.72
CA LEU A 87 11.78 9.27 9.77
C LEU A 87 11.17 8.45 10.91
N ASP A 88 9.92 8.73 11.29
CA ASP A 88 9.21 7.94 12.31
C ASP A 88 8.96 6.51 11.80
N ALA A 89 8.58 6.35 10.52
CA ALA A 89 8.35 5.04 9.92
C ALA A 89 9.62 4.18 9.86
N VAL A 90 10.77 4.71 9.44
CA VAL A 90 12.03 3.95 9.45
C VAL A 90 12.54 3.68 10.86
N THR A 91 12.25 4.57 11.82
CA THR A 91 12.53 4.35 13.23
C THR A 91 11.69 3.20 13.77
N TYR A 92 10.41 3.15 13.43
CA TYR A 92 9.52 2.06 13.79
C TYR A 92 10.00 0.72 13.23
N CYS A 93 10.45 0.67 11.96
CA CYS A 93 11.04 -0.53 11.37
C CYS A 93 12.25 -1.04 12.17
N ASN A 94 13.11 -0.14 12.64
CA ASN A 94 14.24 -0.51 13.47
C ASN A 94 13.80 -1.04 14.84
N LEU A 95 12.85 -0.40 15.50
CA LEU A 95 12.29 -0.87 16.77
C LEU A 95 11.66 -2.26 16.64
N LEU A 96 10.94 -2.50 15.57
CA LEU A 96 10.34 -3.81 15.28
C LEU A 96 11.41 -4.87 15.02
N SER A 97 12.48 -4.51 14.33
CA SER A 97 13.65 -5.38 14.11
C SER A 97 14.30 -5.77 15.44
N GLU A 98 14.58 -4.80 16.31
CA GLU A 98 15.17 -5.02 17.62
C GLU A 98 14.28 -5.91 18.50
N GLN A 99 12.96 -5.66 18.52
CA GLN A 99 12.01 -6.47 19.26
C GLN A 99 12.02 -7.93 18.78
N SER A 100 12.17 -8.14 17.47
CA SER A 100 12.22 -9.46 16.84
C SER A 100 13.59 -10.12 16.88
N GLY A 101 14.61 -9.45 17.44
CA GLY A 101 16.00 -9.95 17.51
C GLY A 101 16.72 -9.94 16.15
N LEU A 102 16.24 -9.13 15.19
CA LEU A 102 16.82 -8.94 13.87
C LEU A 102 17.75 -7.73 13.84
N THR A 103 18.59 -7.65 12.81
CA THR A 103 19.48 -6.51 12.60
C THR A 103 18.70 -5.34 11.99
N PRO A 104 18.65 -4.17 12.63
CA PRO A 104 17.99 -2.99 12.06
C PRO A 104 18.48 -2.64 10.65
N ALA A 105 17.57 -2.38 9.75
CA ALA A 105 17.90 -2.08 8.35
C ALA A 105 18.37 -0.63 8.13
N TYR A 106 18.07 0.29 9.06
CA TYR A 106 18.40 1.70 8.90
C TYR A 106 19.39 2.19 9.96
N GLN A 107 20.42 2.93 9.50
CA GLN A 107 21.27 3.72 10.36
C GLN A 107 20.80 5.17 10.32
N ILE A 108 20.43 5.72 11.48
CA ILE A 108 19.83 7.05 11.62
C ILE A 108 20.82 7.94 12.38
N ASP A 109 21.28 9.02 11.75
CA ASP A 109 22.14 10.05 12.34
C ASP A 109 21.49 11.44 12.13
N GLY A 110 20.75 11.89 13.14
CA GLY A 110 19.88 13.06 13.03
C GLY A 110 18.84 12.90 11.93
N ASN A 111 18.92 13.71 10.89
CA ASN A 111 18.01 13.64 9.73
C ASN A 111 18.60 12.84 8.56
N THR A 112 19.76 12.24 8.74
CA THR A 112 20.40 11.41 7.71
C THR A 112 20.10 9.94 7.99
N VAL A 113 19.55 9.27 7.00
CA VAL A 113 19.25 7.84 7.08
C VAL A 113 19.99 7.12 5.97
N SER A 114 20.66 6.03 6.33
CA SER A 114 21.24 5.09 5.36
C SER A 114 20.64 3.70 5.55
N TRP A 115 20.41 3.01 4.44
CA TRP A 115 19.87 1.67 4.43
C TRP A 115 20.96 0.63 4.23
N ASP A 116 21.12 -0.26 5.21
CA ASP A 116 21.93 -1.47 5.09
C ASP A 116 21.11 -2.58 4.42
N ARG A 117 21.36 -2.80 3.14
CA ARG A 117 20.67 -3.82 2.34
C ARG A 117 21.05 -5.26 2.72
N SER A 118 22.05 -5.45 3.56
CA SER A 118 22.49 -6.78 4.04
C SER A 118 21.83 -7.15 5.37
N ALA A 119 21.17 -6.20 6.04
CA ALA A 119 20.42 -6.46 7.27
C ALA A 119 19.19 -7.32 7.00
N ASP A 120 18.83 -8.15 7.97
CA ASP A 120 17.69 -9.06 7.96
C ASP A 120 16.45 -8.47 8.65
N GLY A 121 16.52 -7.23 9.11
CA GLY A 121 15.46 -6.54 9.81
C GLY A 121 14.36 -5.98 8.90
N TYR A 122 13.31 -5.49 9.54
CA TYR A 122 12.17 -4.86 8.87
C TYR A 122 12.57 -3.55 8.22
N ARG A 123 11.92 -3.26 7.10
CA ARG A 123 12.12 -2.05 6.32
C ARG A 123 10.83 -1.64 5.60
N LEU A 124 10.79 -0.42 5.12
CA LEU A 124 9.77 0.01 4.19
C LEU A 124 9.92 -0.73 2.85
N PRO A 125 8.83 -1.03 2.15
CA PRO A 125 8.89 -1.56 0.80
C PRO A 125 9.56 -0.53 -0.13
N THR A 126 10.18 -1.00 -1.19
CA THR A 126 10.54 -0.13 -2.30
C THR A 126 9.28 0.18 -3.12
N GLU A 127 9.29 1.27 -3.88
CA GLU A 127 8.19 1.63 -4.78
C GLU A 127 7.80 0.46 -5.72
N ALA A 128 8.79 -0.28 -6.20
CA ALA A 128 8.55 -1.43 -7.08
C ALA A 128 7.92 -2.62 -6.33
N GLU A 129 8.32 -2.90 -5.11
CA GLU A 129 7.71 -3.94 -4.28
C GLU A 129 6.28 -3.56 -3.90
N TRP A 130 6.06 -2.29 -3.53
CA TRP A 130 4.73 -1.80 -3.21
C TRP A 130 3.78 -1.90 -4.40
N GLU A 131 4.17 -1.40 -5.59
CA GLU A 131 3.32 -1.46 -6.78
C GLU A 131 3.07 -2.92 -7.22
N TYR A 132 4.10 -3.78 -7.15
CA TYR A 132 3.95 -5.20 -7.45
C TYR A 132 2.95 -5.88 -6.51
N ALA A 133 3.06 -5.61 -5.21
CA ALA A 133 2.15 -6.10 -4.19
C ALA A 133 0.73 -5.55 -4.35
N CYS A 134 0.60 -4.24 -4.64
CA CYS A 134 -0.68 -3.58 -4.88
C CYS A 134 -1.41 -4.19 -6.07
N ARG A 135 -0.73 -4.40 -7.19
CA ARG A 135 -1.31 -5.00 -8.39
C ARG A 135 -1.74 -6.44 -8.19
N ALA A 136 -1.03 -7.21 -7.39
CA ALA A 136 -1.31 -8.63 -7.16
C ALA A 136 -1.59 -9.42 -8.46
N GLY A 137 -0.79 -9.14 -9.51
CA GLY A 137 -0.90 -9.77 -10.82
C GLY A 137 -1.86 -9.10 -11.81
N THR A 138 -2.60 -8.08 -11.42
CA THR A 138 -3.46 -7.31 -12.34
C THR A 138 -2.64 -6.36 -13.21
N VAL A 139 -3.21 -5.96 -14.34
CA VAL A 139 -2.64 -4.97 -15.29
C VAL A 139 -3.53 -3.73 -15.41
N THR A 140 -4.64 -3.72 -14.69
CA THR A 140 -5.61 -2.62 -14.63
C THR A 140 -5.11 -1.50 -13.72
N PRO A 141 -5.67 -0.29 -13.79
CA PRO A 141 -5.29 0.84 -12.91
C PRO A 141 -5.41 0.51 -11.41
N PHE A 142 -6.36 -0.33 -11.03
CA PHE A 142 -6.57 -0.79 -9.66
C PHE A 142 -6.57 -2.33 -9.60
N ASN A 143 -6.28 -2.88 -8.44
CA ASN A 143 -6.35 -4.33 -8.22
C ASN A 143 -7.80 -4.85 -8.28
N THR A 144 -8.78 -3.98 -8.18
CA THR A 144 -10.20 -4.30 -8.28
C THR A 144 -10.68 -4.38 -9.73
N GLU A 145 -10.28 -3.45 -10.59
CA GLU A 145 -10.55 -3.42 -12.05
C GLU A 145 -10.08 -2.08 -12.65
N ASP A 146 -10.76 -1.61 -13.71
CA ASP A 146 -10.50 -0.33 -14.37
C ASP A 146 -10.97 0.89 -13.55
N SER A 147 -11.73 0.67 -12.49
CA SER A 147 -12.24 1.71 -11.58
C SER A 147 -12.24 1.22 -10.14
N ILE A 148 -12.31 2.16 -9.20
CA ILE A 148 -12.43 1.87 -7.77
C ILE A 148 -13.57 2.71 -7.17
N SER A 149 -14.29 2.13 -6.23
CA SER A 149 -15.42 2.78 -5.55
C SER A 149 -15.20 2.92 -4.05
N ALA A 150 -15.97 3.78 -3.41
CA ALA A 150 -15.96 3.92 -1.95
C ALA A 150 -16.45 2.67 -1.19
N LYS A 151 -16.88 1.61 -1.88
CA LYS A 151 -17.18 0.31 -1.29
C LYS A 151 -15.95 -0.59 -1.20
N GLU A 152 -14.92 -0.28 -1.99
CA GLU A 152 -13.71 -1.07 -2.17
C GLU A 152 -12.49 -0.39 -1.53
N SER A 153 -12.59 0.93 -1.29
CA SER A 153 -11.50 1.71 -0.70
C SER A 153 -12.01 2.93 0.07
N ASN A 154 -11.20 3.43 0.97
CA ASN A 154 -11.44 4.68 1.70
C ASN A 154 -10.65 5.82 1.06
N TYR A 155 -11.26 6.49 0.11
CA TYR A 155 -10.69 7.66 -0.57
C TYR A 155 -11.76 8.76 -0.69
N TRP A 156 -11.44 9.85 -1.38
CA TRP A 156 -12.44 10.91 -1.63
C TRP A 156 -13.49 10.44 -2.63
N GLY A 157 -14.39 9.57 -2.20
CA GLY A 157 -15.35 8.85 -3.01
C GLY A 157 -16.35 9.73 -3.76
N SER A 158 -16.44 11.03 -3.42
CA SER A 158 -17.19 12.02 -4.21
C SER A 158 -16.48 12.38 -5.53
N TYR A 159 -15.25 11.94 -5.73
CA TYR A 159 -14.45 12.11 -6.93
C TYR A 159 -13.92 10.75 -7.39
N PRO A 160 -14.79 9.84 -7.84
CA PRO A 160 -14.37 8.53 -8.28
C PRO A 160 -13.41 8.65 -9.46
N TYR A 161 -12.38 7.83 -9.48
CA TYR A 161 -11.53 7.67 -10.65
C TYR A 161 -12.33 7.04 -11.76
N MET A 162 -12.34 7.65 -12.94
CA MET A 162 -12.96 7.11 -14.13
C MET A 162 -12.03 7.26 -15.32
N ILE A 163 -11.94 6.21 -16.10
CA ILE A 163 -11.14 6.13 -17.32
C ILE A 163 -11.75 6.97 -18.45
N GLU A 164 -13.04 7.29 -18.39
CA GLU A 164 -13.74 8.07 -19.41
C GLU A 164 -13.78 9.56 -19.07
N GLU A 165 -13.43 10.40 -20.05
CA GLU A 165 -13.27 11.87 -19.97
C GLU A 165 -14.54 12.64 -19.52
N HIS A 166 -15.71 12.01 -19.45
CA HIS A 166 -16.98 12.70 -19.27
C HIS A 166 -17.36 13.06 -17.83
N TYR A 167 -16.52 12.73 -16.85
CA TYR A 167 -16.91 12.86 -15.44
C TYR A 167 -16.72 14.25 -14.83
N PHE A 168 -15.90 15.09 -15.44
CA PHE A 168 -15.63 16.43 -14.91
C PHE A 168 -16.62 17.52 -15.35
N GLU A 169 -17.52 17.22 -16.27
CA GLU A 169 -18.55 18.19 -16.70
C GLU A 169 -19.74 18.31 -15.73
N GLN A 170 -19.79 17.50 -14.68
CA GLN A 170 -20.87 17.58 -13.70
C GLN A 170 -20.40 18.30 -12.42
N ASP A 171 -20.51 19.61 -12.43
CA ASP A 171 -20.31 20.48 -11.24
C ASP A 171 -21.31 20.24 -10.10
N ASN A 172 -22.11 19.20 -10.15
CA ASN A 172 -23.13 18.91 -9.16
C ASN A 172 -22.64 17.84 -8.17
N LEU A 173 -22.10 18.29 -7.04
CA LEU A 173 -21.65 17.46 -5.91
C LEU A 173 -22.72 16.49 -5.39
N GLU A 174 -24.01 16.85 -5.53
CA GLU A 174 -25.13 16.03 -5.05
C GLU A 174 -25.41 14.78 -5.91
N THR A 175 -24.91 14.75 -7.13
CA THR A 175 -25.10 13.62 -8.06
C THR A 175 -23.89 12.73 -8.21
N ARG A 176 -22.78 13.03 -7.53
CA ARG A 176 -21.55 12.22 -7.59
C ARG A 176 -21.75 10.91 -6.84
N PRO A 177 -21.47 9.75 -7.47
CA PRO A 177 -21.54 8.49 -6.78
C PRO A 177 -20.37 8.38 -5.78
N GLY A 178 -20.66 7.89 -4.60
CA GLY A 178 -19.66 7.58 -3.59
C GLY A 178 -19.78 8.39 -2.31
N THR A 179 -19.15 7.87 -1.28
CA THR A 179 -19.16 8.46 0.06
C THR A 179 -17.74 8.83 0.44
N SER A 180 -17.54 10.08 0.87
CA SER A 180 -16.29 10.49 1.52
C SER A 180 -16.46 10.35 3.02
N ARG A 181 -15.59 9.56 3.67
CA ARG A 181 -15.69 9.27 5.10
C ARG A 181 -15.07 10.37 5.97
N TYR A 182 -14.07 11.07 5.42
CA TYR A 182 -13.31 12.13 6.13
C TYR A 182 -12.58 11.65 7.40
N GLU A 183 -12.41 10.36 7.54
CA GLU A 183 -11.72 9.71 8.64
C GLU A 183 -11.12 8.39 8.14
N THR A 184 -10.11 7.87 8.83
CA THR A 184 -9.56 6.54 8.54
C THR A 184 -10.54 5.45 8.96
N VAL A 185 -10.45 4.29 8.31
CA VAL A 185 -11.21 3.08 8.69
C VAL A 185 -10.24 1.99 9.15
N ALA A 186 -10.77 0.95 9.80
CA ALA A 186 -9.95 -0.17 10.25
C ALA A 186 -9.17 -0.80 9.08
N VAL A 187 -7.95 -1.23 9.36
CA VAL A 187 -6.99 -1.73 8.36
C VAL A 187 -7.46 -2.93 7.54
N ASP A 188 -8.54 -3.57 7.93
CA ASP A 188 -9.17 -4.72 7.29
C ASP A 188 -10.63 -4.46 6.86
N SER A 189 -10.98 -3.20 6.61
CA SER A 189 -12.38 -2.79 6.32
C SER A 189 -12.88 -3.20 4.95
N PHE A 190 -12.01 -3.54 4.03
CA PHE A 190 -12.35 -3.92 2.66
C PHE A 190 -11.81 -5.31 2.32
N GLU A 191 -12.22 -5.87 1.19
CA GLU A 191 -11.69 -7.14 0.71
C GLU A 191 -10.22 -7.00 0.33
N PRO A 192 -9.37 -7.98 0.65
CA PRO A 192 -7.97 -7.96 0.28
C PRO A 192 -7.78 -8.19 -1.22
N ASN A 193 -6.63 -7.81 -1.75
CA ASN A 193 -6.24 -8.13 -3.11
C ASN A 193 -5.85 -9.63 -3.28
N GLY A 194 -5.44 -10.02 -4.48
CA GLY A 194 -5.08 -11.40 -4.81
C GLY A 194 -3.90 -12.00 -4.01
N TYR A 195 -3.12 -11.16 -3.31
CA TYR A 195 -2.07 -11.61 -2.40
C TYR A 195 -2.49 -11.58 -0.92
N GLY A 196 -3.75 -11.23 -0.62
CA GLY A 196 -4.25 -11.14 0.76
C GLY A 196 -3.87 -9.83 1.45
N LEU A 197 -3.55 -8.78 0.70
CA LEU A 197 -3.17 -7.46 1.21
C LEU A 197 -4.37 -6.52 1.19
N TYR A 198 -4.57 -5.82 2.29
CA TYR A 198 -5.70 -4.92 2.50
C TYR A 198 -5.32 -3.47 2.22
N ASN A 199 -6.30 -2.65 1.88
CA ASN A 199 -6.23 -1.20 1.76
C ASN A 199 -5.06 -0.66 0.90
N MET A 200 -4.63 -1.43 -0.12
CA MET A 200 -3.56 -1.00 -1.03
C MET A 200 -3.92 0.26 -1.83
N HIS A 201 -5.14 0.75 -1.67
CA HIS A 201 -5.62 2.01 -2.25
C HIS A 201 -6.33 2.84 -1.19
N GLY A 202 -5.85 4.04 -0.91
CA GLY A 202 -6.48 4.99 -0.01
C GLY A 202 -6.24 4.71 1.48
N ASN A 203 -7.18 5.08 2.32
CA ASN A 203 -7.17 5.08 3.78
C ASN A 203 -6.12 6.02 4.39
N VAL A 204 -4.85 5.78 4.20
CA VAL A 204 -3.70 6.67 4.50
C VAL A 204 -2.75 6.72 3.31
N GLY A 205 -1.77 7.60 3.35
CA GLY A 205 -0.67 7.60 2.38
C GLY A 205 0.42 6.63 2.81
N ASP A 206 0.67 5.60 2.01
CA ASP A 206 1.72 4.62 2.26
C ASP A 206 3.12 5.21 2.01
N MET A 207 4.13 4.68 2.71
CA MET A 207 5.54 5.09 2.63
C MET A 207 6.43 3.93 2.21
#